data_4b3b178aa3f71862059b939a8a74a0c4
#
_entry.id   4b3b178aa3f71862059b939a8a74a0c4
#
_cell.length_a   1.000
_cell.length_b   1.000
_cell.length_c   1.000
_cell.angle_alpha   90.00
_cell.angle_beta   90.00
_cell.angle_gamma   90.00
#
_symmetry.space_group_name_H-M   'P 1'
#
loop_
_entity.id
_entity.type
_entity.pdbx_description
1 polymer ?
#
loop_
_entity_poly.entity_id
_entity_poly.type
_entity_poly.pdbx_seq_one_letter_code
_entity_poly.pdbx_strand_id
1 'polypeptide(L)'
;MSFSIAGKTAIVTGAANGIGLAIGRHFVEKGANVMFADIDENRLIGELGDVSEADNMAYFAGDLRERLTVANLLSATLDAFDEVDILINAMRRFDLTDPLDPEDDSVSRLVEQNALSAYRLTQQVARRMIRQAEGRDGPAGAVVNLGSIAAHGVHPALLGYSVAAATTEQLTRGLALALAPNRIRVNAVAFGSVMSASLQATLKDHRDYREEIEARTPLGRIAAASELVETVQFLASEASGFVTGQVITVDGGRSLSDVVTVPAH
;
A
#
# COMPACT_ATOMS: atom_id res chain seq x y z
N MET A 1 -13.13 -19.35 -8.21
CA MET A 1 -12.26 -18.26 -7.74
C MET A 1 -12.57 -17.03 -8.58
N SER A 2 -12.85 -15.91 -7.95
CA SER A 2 -13.29 -14.67 -8.63
C SER A 2 -12.29 -13.54 -8.37
N PHE A 3 -12.03 -12.72 -9.39
CA PHE A 3 -11.33 -11.45 -9.25
C PHE A 3 -12.25 -10.34 -8.69
N SER A 4 -13.55 -10.62 -8.54
CA SER A 4 -14.50 -9.64 -8.02
C SER A 4 -14.23 -9.31 -6.55
N ILE A 5 -14.33 -8.02 -6.25
CA ILE A 5 -14.36 -7.47 -4.90
C ILE A 5 -15.69 -6.75 -4.64
N ALA A 6 -16.67 -6.92 -5.53
CA ALA A 6 -17.97 -6.28 -5.40
C ALA A 6 -18.65 -6.68 -4.08
N GLY A 7 -19.19 -5.69 -3.38
CA GLY A 7 -19.83 -5.85 -2.07
C GLY A 7 -18.85 -6.06 -0.91
N LYS A 8 -17.52 -6.10 -1.14
CA LYS A 8 -16.51 -6.15 -0.10
C LYS A 8 -16.21 -4.77 0.45
N THR A 9 -15.94 -4.68 1.73
CA THR A 9 -15.53 -3.42 2.39
C THR A 9 -14.01 -3.35 2.53
N ALA A 10 -13.43 -2.29 1.96
CA ALA A 10 -11.99 -2.04 1.97
C ALA A 10 -11.64 -0.76 2.74
N ILE A 11 -10.64 -0.83 3.62
CA ILE A 11 -9.93 0.35 4.12
C ILE A 11 -8.69 0.56 3.25
N VAL A 12 -8.53 1.77 2.69
CA VAL A 12 -7.35 2.16 1.90
C VAL A 12 -6.68 3.34 2.59
N THR A 13 -5.44 3.16 3.07
CA THR A 13 -4.67 4.23 3.72
C THR A 13 -3.80 4.99 2.72
N GLY A 14 -3.40 6.24 3.05
CA GLY A 14 -2.66 7.09 2.10
C GLY A 14 -3.51 7.45 0.88
N ALA A 15 -4.82 7.60 1.10
CA ALA A 15 -5.81 7.66 0.03
C ALA A 15 -6.16 9.08 -0.45
N ALA A 16 -5.53 10.12 0.12
CA ALA A 16 -5.73 11.50 -0.34
C ALA A 16 -5.02 11.80 -1.67
N ASN A 17 -4.11 10.92 -2.12
CA ASN A 17 -3.38 11.15 -3.37
C ASN A 17 -2.74 9.88 -3.95
N GLY A 18 -2.17 10.04 -5.16
CA GLY A 18 -1.28 9.07 -5.78
C GLY A 18 -1.88 7.66 -5.90
N ILE A 19 -1.11 6.66 -5.44
CA ILE A 19 -1.45 5.25 -5.63
C ILE A 19 -2.60 4.82 -4.71
N GLY A 20 -2.63 5.29 -3.46
CA GLY A 20 -3.73 4.99 -2.53
C GLY A 20 -5.07 5.47 -3.06
N LEU A 21 -5.13 6.72 -3.56
CA LEU A 21 -6.33 7.27 -4.20
C LEU A 21 -6.73 6.46 -5.46
N ALA A 22 -5.76 6.10 -6.31
CA ALA A 22 -6.03 5.31 -7.50
C ALA A 22 -6.60 3.92 -7.16
N ILE A 23 -6.07 3.25 -6.13
CA ILE A 23 -6.59 1.97 -5.64
C ILE A 23 -8.02 2.14 -5.11
N GLY A 24 -8.26 3.14 -4.26
CA GLY A 24 -9.59 3.38 -3.70
C GLY A 24 -10.65 3.62 -4.78
N ARG A 25 -10.37 4.51 -5.74
CA ARG A 25 -11.26 4.79 -6.87
C ARG A 25 -11.51 3.54 -7.72
N HIS A 26 -10.46 2.79 -8.03
CA HIS A 26 -10.60 1.53 -8.76
C HIS A 26 -11.49 0.52 -8.01
N PHE A 27 -11.34 0.40 -6.70
CA PHE A 27 -12.15 -0.51 -5.89
C PHE A 27 -13.64 -0.09 -5.87
N VAL A 28 -13.91 1.22 -5.78
CA VAL A 28 -15.28 1.77 -5.92
C VAL A 28 -15.87 1.41 -7.29
N GLU A 29 -15.12 1.61 -8.38
CA GLU A 29 -15.55 1.25 -9.74
C GLU A 29 -15.83 -0.25 -9.90
N LYS A 30 -15.13 -1.10 -9.12
CA LYS A 30 -15.36 -2.56 -9.08
C LYS A 30 -16.46 -2.98 -8.10
N GLY A 31 -17.20 -2.03 -7.52
CA GLY A 31 -18.37 -2.26 -6.67
C GLY A 31 -18.04 -2.60 -5.21
N ALA A 32 -16.83 -2.31 -4.75
CA ALA A 32 -16.49 -2.41 -3.33
C ALA A 32 -16.95 -1.15 -2.56
N ASN A 33 -17.20 -1.32 -1.26
CA ASN A 33 -17.32 -0.21 -0.33
C ASN A 33 -15.92 0.21 0.12
N VAL A 34 -15.60 1.51 0.07
CA VAL A 34 -14.24 1.98 0.35
C VAL A 34 -14.22 3.08 1.40
N MET A 35 -13.51 2.83 2.49
CA MET A 35 -13.10 3.86 3.45
C MET A 35 -11.74 4.41 3.04
N PHE A 36 -11.71 5.65 2.51
CA PHE A 36 -10.49 6.38 2.17
C PHE A 36 -9.91 7.02 3.42
N ALA A 37 -8.71 6.61 3.84
CA ALA A 37 -8.07 7.10 5.05
C ALA A 37 -6.76 7.84 4.76
N ASP A 38 -6.63 9.06 5.28
CA ASP A 38 -5.42 9.88 5.15
C ASP A 38 -5.33 10.87 6.31
N ILE A 39 -4.18 11.52 6.47
CA ILE A 39 -4.01 12.62 7.41
C ILE A 39 -4.49 13.96 6.82
N ASP A 40 -4.51 14.10 5.50
CA ASP A 40 -4.85 15.33 4.76
C ASP A 40 -6.35 15.36 4.42
N GLU A 41 -7.15 15.86 5.36
CA GLU A 41 -8.61 16.00 5.21
C GLU A 41 -9.00 16.88 4.03
N ASN A 42 -8.34 18.03 3.89
CA ASN A 42 -8.67 18.97 2.82
C ASN A 42 -8.49 18.33 1.44
N ARG A 43 -7.46 17.53 1.30
CA ARG A 43 -7.18 16.84 0.06
C ARG A 43 -8.14 15.67 -0.17
N LEU A 44 -8.51 14.91 0.87
CA LEU A 44 -9.57 13.89 0.76
C LEU A 44 -10.87 14.50 0.24
N ILE A 45 -11.32 15.60 0.85
CA ILE A 45 -12.54 16.32 0.42
C ILE A 45 -12.39 16.82 -1.02
N GLY A 46 -11.25 17.41 -1.39
CA GLY A 46 -11.01 17.93 -2.73
C GLY A 46 -11.00 16.85 -3.81
N GLU A 47 -10.49 15.64 -3.51
CA GLU A 47 -10.40 14.53 -4.45
C GLU A 47 -11.69 13.70 -4.53
N LEU A 48 -12.40 13.53 -3.43
CA LEU A 48 -13.59 12.67 -3.37
C LEU A 48 -14.89 13.46 -3.59
N GLY A 49 -14.89 14.77 -3.35
CA GLY A 49 -16.09 15.59 -3.39
C GLY A 49 -17.03 15.30 -2.23
N ASP A 50 -18.32 15.55 -2.44
CA ASP A 50 -19.34 15.23 -1.45
C ASP A 50 -19.67 13.73 -1.51
N VAL A 51 -19.24 13.00 -0.48
CA VAL A 51 -19.50 11.54 -0.35
C VAL A 51 -20.75 11.24 0.47
N SER A 52 -21.50 12.26 0.92
CA SER A 52 -22.68 12.07 1.78
C SER A 52 -23.82 11.33 1.09
N GLU A 53 -23.88 11.38 -0.24
CA GLU A 53 -24.87 10.67 -1.07
C GLU A 53 -24.31 9.39 -1.71
N ALA A 54 -23.05 9.03 -1.43
CA ALA A 54 -22.43 7.86 -2.02
C ALA A 54 -22.58 6.64 -1.10
N ASP A 55 -23.30 5.63 -1.54
CA ASP A 55 -23.57 4.42 -0.75
C ASP A 55 -22.31 3.55 -0.51
N ASN A 56 -21.26 3.72 -1.33
CA ASN A 56 -20.07 2.85 -1.32
C ASN A 56 -18.76 3.61 -1.13
N MET A 57 -18.79 4.86 -0.72
CA MET A 57 -17.60 5.66 -0.40
C MET A 57 -17.76 6.41 0.92
N ALA A 58 -16.72 6.38 1.73
CA ALA A 58 -16.58 7.23 2.91
C ALA A 58 -15.12 7.63 3.06
N TYR A 59 -14.85 8.69 3.82
CA TYR A 59 -13.48 9.06 4.16
C TYR A 59 -13.29 9.24 5.67
N PHE A 60 -12.06 9.08 6.08
CA PHE A 60 -11.61 9.32 7.46
C PHE A 60 -10.29 10.08 7.45
N ALA A 61 -10.23 11.20 8.14
CA ALA A 61 -9.03 12.00 8.29
C ALA A 61 -8.40 11.79 9.69
N GLY A 62 -7.11 11.47 9.71
CA GLY A 62 -6.41 11.33 10.98
C GLY A 62 -5.02 10.71 10.88
N ASP A 63 -4.22 10.93 11.92
CA ASP A 63 -2.86 10.38 12.02
C ASP A 63 -2.89 8.92 12.48
N LEU A 64 -2.67 7.99 11.57
CA LEU A 64 -2.70 6.55 11.84
C LEU A 64 -1.49 6.03 12.64
N ARG A 65 -0.57 6.90 13.06
CA ARG A 65 0.44 6.57 14.08
C ARG A 65 -0.17 6.50 15.48
N GLU A 66 -1.27 7.21 15.69
CA GLU A 66 -1.96 7.29 16.96
C GLU A 66 -2.94 6.12 17.14
N ARG A 67 -2.84 5.41 18.28
CA ARG A 67 -3.68 4.23 18.55
C ARG A 67 -5.17 4.54 18.60
N LEU A 68 -5.53 5.70 19.14
CA LEU A 68 -6.93 6.13 19.21
C LEU A 68 -7.50 6.43 17.83
N THR A 69 -6.69 7.07 16.98
CA THR A 69 -7.07 7.36 15.59
C THR A 69 -7.32 6.07 14.79
N VAL A 70 -6.50 5.05 14.97
CA VAL A 70 -6.71 3.71 14.37
C VAL A 70 -8.02 3.09 14.83
N ALA A 71 -8.35 3.19 16.13
CA ALA A 71 -9.63 2.68 16.64
C ALA A 71 -10.82 3.46 16.07
N ASN A 72 -10.71 4.79 15.96
CA ASN A 72 -11.73 5.64 15.38
C ASN A 72 -11.95 5.36 13.88
N LEU A 73 -10.87 5.15 13.11
CA LEU A 73 -10.97 4.72 11.70
C LEU A 73 -11.76 3.42 11.57
N LEU A 74 -11.45 2.43 12.41
CA LEU A 74 -12.18 1.16 12.37
C LEU A 74 -13.66 1.35 12.75
N SER A 75 -13.96 2.13 13.77
CA SER A 75 -15.35 2.45 14.14
C SER A 75 -16.08 3.16 12.99
N ALA A 76 -15.50 4.21 12.41
CA ALA A 76 -16.09 4.93 11.29
C ALA A 76 -16.33 4.01 10.07
N THR A 77 -15.43 3.04 9.81
CA THR A 77 -15.63 2.05 8.74
C THR A 77 -16.83 1.15 9.02
N LEU A 78 -16.98 0.71 10.27
CA LEU A 78 -18.08 -0.16 10.68
C LEU A 78 -19.42 0.59 10.73
N ASP A 79 -19.41 1.84 11.12
CA ASP A 79 -20.60 2.69 11.13
C ASP A 79 -21.10 2.98 9.69
N ALA A 80 -20.17 3.07 8.71
CA ALA A 80 -20.51 3.30 7.32
C ALA A 80 -20.91 2.02 6.56
N PHE A 81 -20.28 0.86 6.87
CA PHE A 81 -20.36 -0.32 6.01
C PHE A 81 -20.53 -1.65 6.76
N ASP A 82 -20.75 -1.65 8.09
CA ASP A 82 -20.98 -2.78 8.97
C ASP A 82 -19.79 -3.76 9.14
N GLU A 83 -18.96 -3.96 8.12
CA GLU A 83 -17.86 -4.93 8.14
C GLU A 83 -16.59 -4.40 7.45
N VAL A 84 -15.47 -5.15 7.59
CA VAL A 84 -14.23 -4.91 6.88
C VAL A 84 -13.63 -6.22 6.38
N ASP A 85 -13.43 -6.34 5.07
CA ASP A 85 -12.91 -7.53 4.38
C ASP A 85 -11.48 -7.35 3.88
N ILE A 86 -11.11 -6.11 3.53
CA ILE A 86 -9.85 -5.78 2.84
C ILE A 86 -9.17 -4.62 3.54
N LEU A 87 -7.87 -4.75 3.77
CA LEU A 87 -7.03 -3.65 4.22
C LEU A 87 -5.90 -3.42 3.22
N ILE A 88 -5.82 -2.20 2.69
CA ILE A 88 -4.71 -1.74 1.84
C ILE A 88 -3.88 -0.73 2.60
N ASN A 89 -2.68 -1.13 3.00
CA ASN A 89 -1.70 -0.25 3.61
C ASN A 89 -0.88 0.44 2.51
N ALA A 90 -1.33 1.62 2.06
CA ALA A 90 -0.70 2.40 1.01
C ALA A 90 -0.10 3.73 1.51
N MET A 91 -0.24 4.03 2.79
CA MET A 91 0.40 5.20 3.39
C MET A 91 1.92 5.08 3.29
N ARG A 92 2.55 6.10 2.73
CA ARG A 92 4.00 6.11 2.53
C ARG A 92 4.56 7.52 2.58
N ARG A 93 5.63 7.67 3.36
CA ARG A 93 6.46 8.86 3.36
C ARG A 93 7.80 8.56 2.68
N PHE A 94 8.32 9.55 2.00
CA PHE A 94 9.62 9.53 1.34
C PHE A 94 10.42 10.73 1.84
N ASP A 95 11.58 10.45 2.45
CA ASP A 95 12.55 11.46 2.86
C ASP A 95 13.94 10.97 2.47
N LEU A 96 14.86 11.87 2.23
CA LEU A 96 16.28 11.55 2.04
C LEU A 96 16.93 11.28 3.41
N THR A 97 17.96 10.46 3.42
CA THR A 97 18.78 10.13 4.59
C THR A 97 20.19 10.62 4.36
N ASP A 98 20.78 11.30 5.32
CA ASP A 98 22.22 11.52 5.41
C ASP A 98 22.82 10.50 6.40
N PRO A 99 23.47 9.42 5.93
CA PRO A 99 23.98 8.38 6.81
C PRO A 99 25.19 8.82 7.65
N LEU A 100 25.77 9.99 7.40
CA LEU A 100 26.89 10.54 8.15
C LEU A 100 26.48 11.62 9.16
N ASP A 101 25.24 12.10 9.10
CA ASP A 101 24.70 13.04 10.09
C ASP A 101 24.16 12.27 11.30
N PRO A 102 24.78 12.39 12.50
CA PRO A 102 24.30 11.71 13.71
C PRO A 102 22.94 12.22 14.21
N GLU A 103 22.49 13.38 13.75
CA GLU A 103 21.19 13.97 14.09
C GLU A 103 20.08 13.59 13.10
N ASP A 104 20.41 12.89 11.99
CA ASP A 104 19.41 12.40 11.05
C ASP A 104 18.60 11.24 11.65
N ASP A 105 17.33 11.49 11.96
CA ASP A 105 16.39 10.51 12.48
C ASP A 105 15.56 9.81 11.40
N SER A 106 15.85 10.06 10.11
CA SER A 106 15.03 9.63 8.98
C SER A 106 14.80 8.11 8.94
N VAL A 107 15.78 7.30 9.32
CA VAL A 107 15.64 5.84 9.39
C VAL A 107 14.52 5.45 10.37
N SER A 108 14.59 5.94 11.61
CA SER A 108 13.60 5.65 12.65
C SER A 108 12.22 6.17 12.28
N ARG A 109 12.16 7.41 11.78
CA ARG A 109 10.93 8.07 11.37
C ARG A 109 10.25 7.35 10.22
N LEU A 110 11.00 6.93 9.19
CA LEU A 110 10.45 6.22 8.04
C LEU A 110 10.01 4.79 8.37
N VAL A 111 10.73 4.08 9.24
CA VAL A 111 10.29 2.78 9.74
C VAL A 111 9.00 2.90 10.55
N GLU A 112 8.92 3.88 11.45
CA GLU A 112 7.71 4.13 12.25
C GLU A 112 6.51 4.44 11.35
N GLN A 113 6.68 5.32 10.37
CA GLN A 113 5.60 5.82 9.55
C GLN A 113 5.17 4.84 8.44
N ASN A 114 6.12 4.18 7.77
CA ASN A 114 5.81 3.34 6.61
C ASN A 114 5.56 1.86 6.96
N ALA A 115 6.11 1.38 8.09
CA ALA A 115 6.03 -0.03 8.46
C ALA A 115 5.26 -0.28 9.76
N LEU A 116 5.63 0.40 10.86
CA LEU A 116 5.04 0.10 12.17
C LEU A 116 3.61 0.62 12.31
N SER A 117 3.26 1.75 11.69
CA SER A 117 1.87 2.23 11.65
C SER A 117 0.96 1.24 10.90
N ALA A 118 1.40 0.75 9.72
CA ALA A 118 0.69 -0.28 8.96
C ALA A 118 0.54 -1.59 9.75
N TYR A 119 1.59 -1.99 10.50
CA TYR A 119 1.52 -3.16 11.38
C TYR A 119 0.46 -3.01 12.48
N ARG A 120 0.42 -1.85 13.17
CA ARG A 120 -0.57 -1.58 14.23
C ARG A 120 -2.00 -1.56 13.70
N LEU A 121 -2.20 -0.93 12.55
CA LEU A 121 -3.51 -0.93 11.88
C LEU A 121 -3.91 -2.35 11.50
N THR A 122 -3.00 -3.12 10.90
CA THR A 122 -3.26 -4.52 10.54
C THR A 122 -3.68 -5.35 11.76
N GLN A 123 -3.06 -5.16 12.93
CA GLN A 123 -3.45 -5.87 14.16
C GLN A 123 -4.89 -5.57 14.57
N GLN A 124 -5.34 -4.32 14.49
CA GLN A 124 -6.70 -3.92 14.87
C GLN A 124 -7.73 -4.44 13.86
N VAL A 125 -7.46 -4.26 12.57
CA VAL A 125 -8.35 -4.72 11.50
C VAL A 125 -8.45 -6.25 11.49
N ALA A 126 -7.32 -6.97 11.62
CA ALA A 126 -7.32 -8.43 11.67
C ALA A 126 -8.15 -8.98 12.86
N ARG A 127 -8.08 -8.36 14.04
CA ARG A 127 -8.94 -8.72 15.19
C ARG A 127 -10.43 -8.55 14.85
N ARG A 128 -10.79 -7.53 14.09
CA ARG A 128 -12.18 -7.34 13.65
C ARG A 128 -12.57 -8.39 12.63
N MET A 129 -11.73 -8.64 11.61
CA MET A 129 -11.95 -9.68 10.59
C MET A 129 -12.17 -11.04 11.22
N ILE A 130 -11.38 -11.41 12.24
CA ILE A 130 -11.52 -12.68 12.96
C ILE A 130 -12.90 -12.77 13.63
N ARG A 131 -13.30 -11.73 14.38
CA ARG A 131 -14.59 -11.70 15.08
C ARG A 131 -15.78 -11.77 14.14
N GLN A 132 -15.76 -11.05 13.03
CA GLN A 132 -16.86 -11.06 12.07
C GLN A 132 -16.94 -12.37 11.27
N ALA A 133 -15.86 -13.15 11.20
CA ALA A 133 -15.79 -14.44 10.55
C ALA A 133 -16.18 -15.62 11.47
N GLU A 134 -16.48 -15.38 12.75
CA GLU A 134 -16.95 -16.41 13.67
C GLU A 134 -18.27 -17.04 13.16
N GLY A 135 -18.29 -18.36 13.08
CA GLY A 135 -19.46 -19.11 12.57
C GLY A 135 -19.69 -19.00 11.06
N ARG A 136 -18.80 -18.33 10.31
CA ARG A 136 -18.85 -18.25 8.84
C ARG A 136 -17.77 -19.13 8.21
N ASP A 137 -18.09 -19.78 7.11
CA ASP A 137 -17.11 -20.47 6.26
C ASP A 137 -16.45 -19.49 5.27
N GLY A 138 -15.29 -19.89 4.74
CA GLY A 138 -14.57 -19.12 3.73
C GLY A 138 -13.52 -18.15 4.29
N PRO A 139 -12.95 -17.25 3.47
CA PRO A 139 -11.91 -16.31 3.87
C PRO A 139 -12.45 -15.29 4.87
N ALA A 140 -11.63 -14.96 5.88
CA ALA A 140 -11.96 -13.92 6.86
C ALA A 140 -11.50 -12.52 6.42
N GLY A 141 -10.49 -12.42 5.53
CA GLY A 141 -10.05 -11.15 5.01
C GLY A 141 -8.75 -11.22 4.21
N ALA A 142 -8.38 -10.09 3.63
CA ALA A 142 -7.13 -9.91 2.90
C ALA A 142 -6.45 -8.58 3.27
N VAL A 143 -5.14 -8.64 3.49
CA VAL A 143 -4.29 -7.46 3.72
C VAL A 143 -3.28 -7.36 2.59
N VAL A 144 -3.16 -6.18 1.99
CA VAL A 144 -2.16 -5.89 0.97
C VAL A 144 -1.33 -4.69 1.40
N ASN A 145 -0.03 -4.91 1.57
CA ASN A 145 0.93 -3.87 1.92
C ASN A 145 1.58 -3.32 0.66
N LEU A 146 1.66 -2.00 0.52
CA LEU A 146 2.44 -1.38 -0.56
C LEU A 146 3.89 -1.21 -0.10
N GLY A 147 4.78 -1.90 -0.79
CA GLY A 147 6.23 -1.85 -0.60
C GLY A 147 6.95 -1.11 -1.72
N SER A 148 8.25 -1.32 -1.82
CA SER A 148 9.10 -0.71 -2.85
C SER A 148 10.23 -1.65 -3.23
N ILE A 149 10.66 -1.60 -4.51
CA ILE A 149 11.89 -2.25 -4.97
C ILE A 149 13.14 -1.73 -4.24
N ALA A 150 13.05 -0.58 -3.57
CA ALA A 150 14.11 -0.07 -2.70
C ALA A 150 14.44 -1.02 -1.50
N ALA A 151 13.58 -2.00 -1.21
CA ALA A 151 13.88 -3.07 -0.26
C ALA A 151 15.09 -3.93 -0.70
N HIS A 152 15.35 -4.01 -2.01
CA HIS A 152 16.38 -4.86 -2.60
C HIS A 152 17.49 -4.07 -3.30
N GLY A 153 17.17 -2.96 -3.96
CA GLY A 153 18.11 -2.06 -4.63
C GLY A 153 18.25 -0.75 -3.88
N VAL A 154 19.34 -0.55 -3.15
CA VAL A 154 19.52 0.59 -2.26
C VAL A 154 20.26 1.74 -2.95
N HIS A 155 19.69 2.93 -2.90
CA HIS A 155 20.42 4.17 -3.19
C HIS A 155 20.89 4.77 -1.86
N PRO A 156 22.17 5.22 -1.72
CA PRO A 156 22.68 5.72 -0.44
C PRO A 156 21.81 6.77 0.25
N ALA A 157 21.30 7.74 -0.51
CA ALA A 157 20.42 8.77 0.01
C ALA A 157 18.99 8.28 0.38
N LEU A 158 18.67 7.00 0.10
CA LEU A 158 17.36 6.38 0.42
C LEU A 158 17.48 5.31 1.50
N LEU A 159 18.53 5.34 2.33
CA LEU A 159 18.78 4.31 3.34
C LEU A 159 17.55 4.08 4.24
N GLY A 160 17.01 5.12 4.85
CA GLY A 160 15.84 4.99 5.74
C GLY A 160 14.61 4.46 5.03
N TYR A 161 14.38 4.92 3.79
CA TYR A 161 13.28 4.43 2.95
C TYR A 161 13.44 2.95 2.59
N SER A 162 14.65 2.52 2.26
CA SER A 162 14.97 1.12 1.95
C SER A 162 14.78 0.20 3.16
N VAL A 163 15.25 0.64 4.34
CA VAL A 163 15.06 -0.10 5.60
C VAL A 163 13.57 -0.25 5.92
N ALA A 164 12.78 0.81 5.77
CA ALA A 164 11.33 0.76 5.99
C ALA A 164 10.63 -0.18 5.00
N ALA A 165 11.03 -0.17 3.72
CA ALA A 165 10.50 -1.07 2.70
C ALA A 165 10.83 -2.55 3.01
N ALA A 166 12.07 -2.86 3.38
CA ALA A 166 12.48 -4.21 3.79
C ALA A 166 11.74 -4.67 5.05
N THR A 167 11.53 -3.76 6.02
CA THR A 167 10.73 -4.03 7.22
C THR A 167 9.28 -4.38 6.84
N THR A 168 8.66 -3.66 5.91
CA THR A 168 7.30 -3.94 5.42
C THR A 168 7.20 -5.33 4.79
N GLU A 169 8.18 -5.74 4.00
CA GLU A 169 8.20 -7.10 3.43
C GLU A 169 8.31 -8.18 4.50
N GLN A 170 9.19 -7.99 5.49
CA GLN A 170 9.35 -8.98 6.54
C GLN A 170 8.12 -9.04 7.47
N LEU A 171 7.48 -7.91 7.77
CA LEU A 171 6.20 -7.87 8.48
C LEU A 171 5.11 -8.59 7.69
N THR A 172 5.07 -8.43 6.36
CA THR A 172 4.12 -9.15 5.48
C THR A 172 4.27 -10.66 5.64
N ARG A 173 5.48 -11.20 5.58
CA ARG A 173 5.74 -12.64 5.74
C ARG A 173 5.38 -13.14 7.14
N GLY A 174 5.76 -12.41 8.19
CA GLY A 174 5.44 -12.76 9.57
C GLY A 174 3.95 -12.73 9.87
N LEU A 175 3.25 -11.69 9.41
CA LEU A 175 1.79 -11.56 9.57
C LEU A 175 1.03 -12.62 8.75
N ALA A 176 1.51 -12.97 7.56
CA ALA A 176 0.92 -14.03 6.75
C ALA A 176 0.88 -15.36 7.50
N LEU A 177 2.00 -15.75 8.13
CA LEU A 177 2.06 -16.97 8.95
C LEU A 177 1.19 -16.89 10.20
N ALA A 178 1.22 -15.74 10.89
CA ALA A 178 0.48 -15.55 12.14
C ALA A 178 -1.05 -15.54 11.93
N LEU A 179 -1.53 -15.02 10.79
CA LEU A 179 -2.95 -14.82 10.52
C LEU A 179 -3.56 -15.91 9.63
N ALA A 180 -2.75 -16.76 8.98
CA ALA A 180 -3.23 -17.87 8.16
C ALA A 180 -4.21 -18.83 8.90
N PRO A 181 -3.98 -19.23 10.17
CA PRO A 181 -4.95 -20.04 10.91
C PRO A 181 -6.32 -19.37 11.06
N ASN A 182 -6.37 -18.04 10.98
CA ASN A 182 -7.59 -17.25 11.03
C ASN A 182 -8.18 -16.96 9.65
N ARG A 183 -7.68 -17.60 8.59
CA ARG A 183 -8.17 -17.44 7.21
C ARG A 183 -8.00 -16.01 6.67
N ILE A 184 -7.00 -15.28 7.15
CA ILE A 184 -6.61 -13.95 6.64
C ILE A 184 -5.32 -14.12 5.85
N ARG A 185 -5.31 -13.62 4.62
CA ARG A 185 -4.12 -13.58 3.77
C ARG A 185 -3.43 -12.23 3.91
N VAL A 186 -2.11 -12.22 3.90
CA VAL A 186 -1.31 -11.00 3.95
C VAL A 186 -0.25 -11.08 2.86
N ASN A 187 -0.28 -10.15 1.92
CA ASN A 187 0.68 -10.07 0.82
C ASN A 187 1.18 -8.63 0.64
N ALA A 188 2.19 -8.44 -0.18
CA ALA A 188 2.68 -7.12 -0.54
C ALA A 188 2.83 -6.95 -2.06
N VAL A 189 2.76 -5.70 -2.50
CA VAL A 189 3.16 -5.28 -3.85
C VAL A 189 4.34 -4.35 -3.71
N ALA A 190 5.54 -4.80 -4.11
CA ALA A 190 6.72 -3.96 -4.23
C ALA A 190 6.73 -3.34 -5.62
N PHE A 191 6.77 -2.01 -5.70
CA PHE A 191 6.76 -1.36 -7.00
C PHE A 191 7.95 -0.42 -7.18
N GLY A 192 8.38 -0.30 -8.42
CA GLY A 192 9.34 0.68 -8.88
C GLY A 192 8.64 1.85 -9.54
N SER A 193 9.33 2.72 -10.20
CA SER A 193 8.82 3.97 -10.74
C SER A 193 7.42 3.88 -11.37
N VAL A 194 6.43 4.30 -10.59
CA VAL A 194 5.03 4.45 -11.01
C VAL A 194 4.69 5.93 -11.01
N MET A 195 4.02 6.41 -12.04
CA MET A 195 3.67 7.80 -12.22
C MET A 195 2.64 8.22 -11.17
N SER A 196 3.14 8.75 -10.06
CA SER A 196 2.36 9.38 -8.99
C SER A 196 2.48 10.91 -9.09
N ALA A 197 1.63 11.63 -8.38
CA ALA A 197 1.72 13.09 -8.32
C ALA A 197 3.09 13.56 -7.77
N SER A 198 3.66 12.87 -6.79
CA SER A 198 4.98 13.20 -6.25
C SER A 198 6.09 12.93 -7.27
N LEU A 199 6.05 11.81 -8.00
CA LEU A 199 7.04 11.57 -9.05
C LEU A 199 6.90 12.59 -10.19
N GLN A 200 5.67 12.94 -10.58
CA GLN A 200 5.45 13.99 -11.57
C GLN A 200 6.07 15.34 -11.16
N ALA A 201 5.93 15.73 -9.89
CA ALA A 201 6.57 16.93 -9.36
C ALA A 201 8.10 16.82 -9.46
N THR A 202 8.69 15.73 -8.97
CA THR A 202 10.15 15.51 -9.06
C THR A 202 10.66 15.55 -10.51
N LEU A 203 9.93 14.95 -11.46
CA LEU A 203 10.31 14.94 -12.88
C LEU A 203 10.17 16.30 -13.59
N LYS A 204 9.40 17.25 -13.03
CA LYS A 204 9.38 18.63 -13.50
C LYS A 204 10.67 19.37 -13.15
N ASP A 205 11.18 19.11 -11.94
CA ASP A 205 12.39 19.77 -11.43
C ASP A 205 13.67 19.08 -11.96
N HIS A 206 13.62 17.79 -12.30
CA HIS A 206 14.72 16.95 -12.75
C HIS A 206 14.35 16.18 -14.03
N ARG A 207 14.50 16.84 -15.18
CA ARG A 207 14.08 16.25 -16.48
C ARG A 207 14.90 15.03 -16.89
N ASP A 208 16.17 14.99 -16.53
CA ASP A 208 17.11 13.90 -16.76
C ASP A 208 16.72 12.61 -16.01
N TYR A 209 16.01 12.71 -14.88
CA TYR A 209 15.58 11.54 -14.12
C TYR A 209 14.61 10.64 -14.89
N ARG A 210 13.78 11.22 -15.75
CA ARG A 210 12.86 10.44 -16.58
C ARG A 210 13.63 9.52 -17.52
N GLU A 211 14.58 10.09 -18.27
CA GLU A 211 15.37 9.35 -19.25
C GLU A 211 16.18 8.23 -18.56
N GLU A 212 16.76 8.50 -17.41
CA GLU A 212 17.50 7.51 -16.65
C GLU A 212 16.59 6.38 -16.12
N ILE A 213 15.41 6.71 -15.57
CA ILE A 213 14.45 5.72 -15.11
C ILE A 213 13.99 4.82 -16.26
N GLU A 214 13.62 5.42 -17.39
CA GLU A 214 13.14 4.69 -18.57
C GLU A 214 14.25 3.81 -19.18
N ALA A 215 15.48 4.31 -19.27
CA ALA A 215 16.63 3.55 -19.78
C ALA A 215 17.00 2.36 -18.89
N ARG A 216 16.78 2.46 -17.57
CA ARG A 216 17.04 1.37 -16.62
C ARG A 216 15.83 0.46 -16.35
N THR A 217 14.72 0.70 -17.01
CA THR A 217 13.52 -0.14 -16.92
C THR A 217 13.42 -0.98 -18.20
N PRO A 218 13.53 -2.31 -18.15
CA PRO A 218 13.46 -3.17 -19.35
C PRO A 218 12.24 -2.93 -20.23
N LEU A 219 11.07 -2.62 -19.64
CA LEU A 219 9.88 -2.24 -20.42
C LEU A 219 9.93 -0.80 -20.99
N GLY A 220 11.01 -0.05 -20.78
CA GLY A 220 11.32 1.21 -21.44
C GLY A 220 10.44 2.39 -21.06
N ARG A 221 9.71 2.33 -19.96
CA ARG A 221 8.79 3.39 -19.52
C ARG A 221 8.53 3.39 -18.01
N ILE A 222 7.97 4.47 -17.53
CA ILE A 222 7.38 4.57 -16.18
C ILE A 222 5.94 4.05 -16.26
N ALA A 223 5.54 3.19 -15.32
CA ALA A 223 4.19 2.64 -15.28
C ALA A 223 3.14 3.69 -14.90
N ALA A 224 1.93 3.56 -15.40
CA ALA A 224 0.78 4.29 -14.90
C ALA A 224 0.30 3.71 -13.55
N ALA A 225 -0.34 4.52 -12.70
CA ALA A 225 -0.90 4.03 -11.43
C ALA A 225 -1.94 2.91 -11.65
N SER A 226 -2.70 2.96 -12.76
CA SER A 226 -3.68 1.94 -13.14
C SER A 226 -3.08 0.55 -13.35
N GLU A 227 -1.80 0.45 -13.71
CA GLU A 227 -1.13 -0.85 -13.91
C GLU A 227 -0.80 -1.55 -12.58
N LEU A 228 -0.76 -0.81 -11.48
CA LEU A 228 -0.53 -1.35 -10.15
C LEU A 228 -1.83 -1.81 -9.48
N VAL A 229 -2.94 -1.10 -9.69
CA VAL A 229 -4.20 -1.34 -8.97
C VAL A 229 -4.80 -2.71 -9.28
N GLU A 230 -4.62 -3.23 -10.49
CA GLU A 230 -5.07 -4.58 -10.88
C GLU A 230 -4.34 -5.68 -10.09
N THR A 231 -3.03 -5.53 -9.85
CA THR A 231 -2.26 -6.46 -9.02
C THR A 231 -2.73 -6.42 -7.57
N VAL A 232 -3.04 -5.23 -7.05
CA VAL A 232 -3.59 -5.07 -5.70
C VAL A 232 -4.97 -5.71 -5.60
N GLN A 233 -5.85 -5.50 -6.59
CA GLN A 233 -7.16 -6.15 -6.64
C GLN A 233 -7.04 -7.68 -6.67
N PHE A 234 -6.12 -8.25 -7.47
CA PHE A 234 -5.86 -9.68 -7.48
C PHE A 234 -5.54 -10.20 -6.08
N LEU A 235 -4.62 -9.55 -5.37
CA LEU A 235 -4.24 -9.95 -4.02
C LEU A 235 -5.35 -9.75 -2.98
N ALA A 236 -6.22 -8.79 -3.17
CA ALA A 236 -7.39 -8.54 -2.32
C ALA A 236 -8.53 -9.53 -2.57
N SER A 237 -8.63 -10.10 -3.78
CA SER A 237 -9.74 -10.95 -4.23
C SER A 237 -9.56 -12.44 -3.90
N GLU A 238 -10.61 -13.22 -4.12
CA GLU A 238 -10.58 -14.69 -3.96
C GLU A 238 -9.72 -15.40 -5.02
N ALA A 239 -9.38 -14.72 -6.14
CA ALA A 239 -8.48 -15.27 -7.15
C ALA A 239 -7.09 -15.59 -6.59
N SER A 240 -6.67 -14.91 -5.53
CA SER A 240 -5.42 -15.17 -4.78
C SER A 240 -5.64 -16.01 -3.51
N GLY A 241 -6.70 -16.83 -3.46
CA GLY A 241 -7.11 -17.59 -2.24
C GLY A 241 -6.05 -18.51 -1.66
N PHE A 242 -5.04 -18.92 -2.45
CA PHE A 242 -3.91 -19.74 -1.98
C PHE A 242 -2.57 -18.99 -2.02
N VAL A 243 -2.61 -17.64 -2.06
CA VAL A 243 -1.43 -16.77 -2.09
C VAL A 243 -1.37 -16.00 -0.77
N THR A 244 -0.37 -16.26 0.07
CA THR A 244 -0.10 -15.51 1.30
C THR A 244 1.40 -15.42 1.56
N GLY A 245 1.85 -14.35 2.18
CA GLY A 245 3.27 -14.07 2.48
C GLY A 245 4.12 -13.69 1.27
N GLN A 246 3.48 -13.44 0.11
CA GLN A 246 4.19 -13.11 -1.12
C GLN A 246 4.39 -11.61 -1.28
N VAL A 247 5.51 -11.26 -1.92
CA VAL A 247 5.81 -9.90 -2.38
C VAL A 247 5.85 -9.95 -3.90
N ILE A 248 4.83 -9.39 -4.54
CA ILE A 248 4.77 -9.31 -6.00
C ILE A 248 5.44 -8.01 -6.45
N THR A 249 6.47 -8.14 -7.28
CA THR A 249 7.18 -6.97 -7.82
C THR A 249 6.51 -6.48 -9.10
N VAL A 250 6.21 -5.17 -9.15
CA VAL A 250 5.64 -4.47 -10.31
C VAL A 250 6.53 -3.28 -10.65
N ASP A 251 7.54 -3.51 -11.49
CA ASP A 251 8.61 -2.53 -11.75
C ASP A 251 9.13 -2.52 -13.20
N GLY A 252 8.44 -3.20 -14.10
CA GLY A 252 8.86 -3.32 -15.50
C GLY A 252 10.19 -4.05 -15.70
N GLY A 253 10.59 -4.88 -14.74
CA GLY A 253 11.84 -5.65 -14.76
C GLY A 253 13.06 -4.90 -14.19
N ARG A 254 12.87 -3.69 -13.66
CA ARG A 254 13.98 -2.82 -13.21
C ARG A 254 14.86 -3.48 -12.14
N SER A 255 14.28 -4.20 -11.19
CA SER A 255 15.04 -4.88 -10.12
C SER A 255 15.76 -6.15 -10.56
N LEU A 256 15.52 -6.63 -11.79
CA LEU A 256 16.17 -7.82 -12.34
C LEU A 256 17.43 -7.49 -13.16
N SER A 257 17.60 -6.22 -13.52
CA SER A 257 18.72 -5.81 -14.39
C SER A 257 20.03 -5.79 -13.61
N ASP A 258 21.06 -6.44 -14.16
CA ASP A 258 22.44 -6.30 -13.68
C ASP A 258 22.91 -4.85 -13.93
N VAL A 259 23.72 -4.35 -12.99
CA VAL A 259 24.39 -3.06 -13.15
C VAL A 259 25.50 -3.11 -14.20
N VAL A 260 26.05 -4.32 -14.46
CA VAL A 260 27.04 -4.60 -15.49
C VAL A 260 26.32 -4.93 -16.80
N THR A 261 26.53 -4.08 -17.82
CA THR A 261 25.80 -4.18 -19.10
C THR A 261 26.46 -5.10 -20.13
N VAL A 262 27.58 -5.72 -19.80
CA VAL A 262 28.32 -6.62 -20.69
C VAL A 262 28.34 -8.04 -20.14
N PRO A 263 28.26 -9.10 -21.00
CA PRO A 263 28.27 -10.50 -20.56
C PRO A 263 29.69 -10.94 -20.18
N ALA A 264 30.16 -10.48 -19.03
CA ALA A 264 31.56 -10.65 -18.57
C ALA A 264 31.64 -11.43 -17.25
N HIS A 265 30.83 -12.48 -17.09
CA HIS A 265 30.87 -13.39 -15.89
C HIS A 265 31.69 -14.63 -16.16
#